data_d159102a7afed72523180ecbccb51849
#
_entry.id   d159102a7afed72523180ecbccb51849
#
_cell.length_a   1.000
_cell.length_b   1.000
_cell.length_c   1.000
_cell.angle_alpha   90.00
_cell.angle_beta   90.00
_cell.angle_gamma   90.00
#
_symmetry.space_group_name_H-M   'P 1'
#
loop_
_entity.id
_entity.type
_entity.pdbx_description
1 polymer ?
#
loop_
_entity_poly.entity_id
_entity_poly.type
_entity_poly.pdbx_seq_one_letter_code
_entity_poly.pdbx_strand_id
1 'polypeptide(L)'
;MNLVHFRDRRAPLHRPSERGESKIKTIIYLVILLLIIYSAVKIVPIYVSNYQLTDKMLEQARFAVVNRYTEDQIRDNIFKIVQELELPVKRDAIKVMATNSVVKISTEYTIPVDLLFYHMDLHFSPSSENKALL
;
A
#
# COMPACT_ATOMS: atom_id res chain seq x y z
N MET A 1 -86.97 13.07 4.47
CA MET A 1 -85.73 13.58 5.08
C MET A 1 -84.68 12.48 4.96
N ASN A 2 -83.95 12.47 3.85
CA ASN A 2 -83.01 11.40 3.53
C ASN A 2 -81.58 11.80 3.95
N LEU A 3 -81.06 11.15 4.97
CA LEU A 3 -79.71 11.27 5.36
C LEU A 3 -78.87 10.41 4.41
N VAL A 4 -78.11 11.06 3.51
CA VAL A 4 -77.17 10.41 2.63
C VAL A 4 -75.92 10.07 3.47
N HIS A 5 -75.74 8.78 3.68
CA HIS A 5 -74.52 8.22 4.31
C HIS A 5 -73.37 8.34 3.32
N PHE A 6 -72.53 9.33 3.48
CA PHE A 6 -71.21 9.39 2.82
C PHE A 6 -70.29 8.35 3.44
N ARG A 7 -70.17 7.21 2.76
CA ARG A 7 -69.23 6.15 3.10
C ARG A 7 -67.89 6.55 2.56
N ASP A 8 -67.10 7.16 3.43
CA ASP A 8 -65.69 7.50 3.15
C ASP A 8 -64.90 6.19 2.95
N ARG A 9 -64.73 5.79 1.70
CA ARG A 9 -63.83 4.70 1.33
C ARG A 9 -62.40 5.25 1.28
N ARG A 10 -61.73 5.31 2.44
CA ARG A 10 -60.31 5.49 2.48
C ARG A 10 -59.65 4.24 1.92
N ALA A 11 -59.14 4.33 0.70
CA ALA A 11 -58.28 3.30 0.09
C ALA A 11 -57.07 3.11 0.98
N PRO A 12 -56.66 1.86 1.29
CA PRO A 12 -55.42 1.65 2.02
C PRO A 12 -54.26 2.09 1.14
N LEU A 13 -53.53 3.09 1.61
CA LEU A 13 -52.27 3.49 1.04
C LEU A 13 -51.33 2.27 1.13
N HIS A 14 -51.14 1.65 -0.02
CA HIS A 14 -50.13 0.61 -0.19
C HIS A 14 -48.77 1.25 0.06
N ARG A 15 -48.23 1.12 1.27
CA ARG A 15 -46.84 1.47 1.55
C ARG A 15 -46.00 0.43 0.83
N PRO A 16 -45.19 0.79 -0.17
CA PRO A 16 -44.24 -0.13 -0.74
C PRO A 16 -43.33 -0.63 0.37
N SER A 17 -43.10 -1.90 0.43
CA SER A 17 -42.30 -2.55 1.46
C SER A 17 -40.83 -2.14 1.31
N GLU A 18 -40.42 -1.12 2.02
CA GLU A 18 -39.02 -0.64 2.09
C GLU A 18 -38.06 -1.66 2.74
N ARG A 19 -38.59 -2.79 3.18
CA ARG A 19 -37.79 -3.83 3.87
C ARG A 19 -36.79 -4.58 2.99
N GLY A 20 -36.95 -4.59 1.67
CA GLY A 20 -36.06 -5.28 0.74
C GLY A 20 -34.85 -4.44 0.32
N GLU A 21 -35.07 -3.15 0.03
CA GLU A 21 -34.02 -2.24 -0.46
C GLU A 21 -32.94 -1.96 0.60
N SER A 22 -33.30 -1.83 1.87
CA SER A 22 -32.39 -1.61 2.98
C SER A 22 -31.40 -2.77 3.15
N LYS A 23 -31.86 -4.02 3.03
CA LYS A 23 -31.01 -5.20 3.16
C LYS A 23 -30.00 -5.34 2.03
N ILE A 24 -30.42 -5.05 0.80
CA ILE A 24 -29.54 -5.12 -0.38
C ILE A 24 -28.45 -4.06 -0.28
N LYS A 25 -28.79 -2.83 0.10
CA LYS A 25 -27.81 -1.74 0.34
C LYS A 25 -26.80 -2.13 1.42
N THR A 26 -27.26 -2.68 2.53
CA THR A 26 -26.40 -3.15 3.61
C THR A 26 -25.42 -4.26 3.15
N ILE A 27 -25.90 -5.20 2.36
CA ILE A 27 -25.05 -6.27 1.80
C ILE A 27 -24.00 -5.69 0.86
N ILE A 28 -24.38 -4.74 -0.01
CA ILE A 28 -23.43 -4.06 -0.91
C ILE A 28 -22.35 -3.33 -0.12
N TYR A 29 -22.71 -2.57 0.90
CA TYR A 29 -21.73 -1.87 1.76
C TYR A 29 -20.80 -2.86 2.47
N LEU A 30 -21.33 -3.98 2.96
CA LEU A 30 -20.53 -5.02 3.59
C LEU A 30 -19.51 -5.62 2.61
N VAL A 31 -19.93 -5.93 1.39
CA VAL A 31 -19.06 -6.47 0.34
C VAL A 31 -17.95 -5.46 -0.01
N ILE A 32 -18.30 -4.18 -0.19
CA ILE A 32 -17.33 -3.12 -0.45
C ILE A 32 -16.32 -3.01 0.70
N LEU A 33 -16.78 -3.03 1.93
CA LEU A 33 -15.92 -2.97 3.11
C LEU A 33 -14.94 -4.16 3.16
N LEU A 34 -15.42 -5.38 2.89
CA LEU A 34 -14.57 -6.57 2.85
C LEU A 34 -13.53 -6.50 1.73
N LEU A 35 -13.88 -5.94 0.56
CA LEU A 35 -12.93 -5.73 -0.54
C LEU A 35 -11.85 -4.70 -0.18
N ILE A 36 -12.22 -3.63 0.53
CA ILE A 36 -11.26 -2.63 1.01
C ILE A 36 -10.28 -3.25 2.02
N ILE A 37 -10.78 -4.01 2.99
CA ILE A 37 -9.95 -4.69 3.99
C ILE A 37 -9.01 -5.70 3.31
N TYR A 38 -9.52 -6.50 2.38
CA TYR A 38 -8.72 -7.46 1.63
C TYR A 38 -7.59 -6.79 0.84
N SER A 39 -7.90 -5.68 0.15
CA SER A 39 -6.90 -4.91 -0.60
C SER A 39 -5.85 -4.30 0.34
N ALA A 40 -6.26 -3.76 1.47
CA ALA A 40 -5.36 -3.19 2.47
C ALA A 40 -4.39 -4.24 3.03
N VAL A 41 -4.86 -5.42 3.38
CA VAL A 41 -4.02 -6.51 3.91
C VAL A 41 -2.95 -6.95 2.89
N LYS A 42 -3.22 -6.84 1.60
CA LYS A 42 -2.25 -7.15 0.54
C LYS A 42 -1.27 -6.02 0.25
N ILE A 43 -1.75 -4.79 0.25
CA ILE A 43 -0.95 -3.62 -0.20
C ILE A 43 -0.12 -3.03 0.93
N VAL A 44 -0.67 -2.92 2.14
CA VAL A 44 0.01 -2.28 3.29
C VAL A 44 1.37 -2.89 3.60
N PRO A 45 1.54 -4.23 3.70
CA PRO A 45 2.84 -4.82 4.00
C PRO A 45 3.91 -4.48 2.94
N ILE A 46 3.53 -4.33 1.68
CA ILE A 46 4.44 -3.95 0.60
C ILE A 46 5.00 -2.54 0.84
N TYR A 47 4.15 -1.59 1.20
CA TYR A 47 4.59 -0.23 1.55
C TYR A 47 5.45 -0.22 2.81
N VAL A 48 5.09 -1.00 3.83
CA VAL A 48 5.88 -1.13 5.06
C VAL A 48 7.29 -1.65 4.74
N SER A 49 7.41 -2.69 3.91
CA SER A 49 8.72 -3.21 3.48
C SER A 49 9.54 -2.17 2.71
N ASN A 50 8.90 -1.36 1.87
CA ASN A 50 9.58 -0.27 1.17
C ASN A 50 10.10 0.81 2.13
N TYR A 51 9.31 1.19 3.15
CA TYR A 51 9.78 2.14 4.18
C TYR A 51 10.93 1.56 4.99
N GLN A 52 10.85 0.30 5.39
CA GLN A 52 11.93 -0.40 6.10
C GLN A 52 13.21 -0.45 5.26
N LEU A 53 13.10 -0.73 3.96
CA LEU A 53 14.24 -0.69 3.05
C LEU A 53 14.86 0.70 3.01
N THR A 54 14.07 1.75 2.86
CA THR A 54 14.54 3.14 2.82
C THR A 54 15.29 3.53 4.10
N ASP A 55 14.74 3.17 5.26
CA ASP A 55 15.36 3.42 6.56
C ASP A 55 16.69 2.67 6.70
N LYS A 56 16.73 1.41 6.28
CA LYS A 56 17.96 0.60 6.30
C LYS A 56 19.00 1.09 5.30
N MET A 57 18.58 1.59 4.14
CA MET A 57 19.49 2.25 3.19
C MET A 57 20.13 3.49 3.79
N LEU A 58 19.36 4.31 4.50
CA LEU A 58 19.89 5.50 5.19
C LEU A 58 20.87 5.10 6.32
N GLU A 59 20.54 4.08 7.09
CA GLU A 59 21.40 3.52 8.13
C GLU A 59 22.74 3.05 7.53
N GLN A 60 22.69 2.26 6.45
CA GLN A 60 23.89 1.79 5.74
C GLN A 60 24.71 2.94 5.16
N ALA A 61 24.06 3.97 4.60
CA ALA A 61 24.76 5.14 4.10
C ALA A 61 25.51 5.88 5.23
N ARG A 62 24.94 5.97 6.41
CA ARG A 62 25.60 6.57 7.60
C ARG A 62 26.80 5.74 8.06
N PHE A 63 26.62 4.42 8.18
CA PHE A 63 27.71 3.52 8.57
C PHE A 63 28.84 3.49 7.54
N ALA A 64 28.50 3.54 6.26
CA ALA A 64 29.47 3.52 5.17
C ALA A 64 30.38 4.74 5.18
N VAL A 65 29.85 5.93 5.50
CA VAL A 65 30.64 7.16 5.64
C VAL A 65 31.65 7.03 6.79
N VAL A 66 31.22 6.51 7.93
CA VAL A 66 32.07 6.37 9.13
C VAL A 66 33.13 5.28 8.94
N ASN A 67 32.76 4.13 8.38
CA ASN A 67 33.63 2.96 8.26
C ASN A 67 34.37 2.88 6.93
N ARG A 68 34.12 3.83 6.02
CA ARG A 68 34.71 3.87 4.67
C ARG A 68 34.48 2.59 3.88
N TYR A 69 33.25 2.09 3.90
CA TYR A 69 32.88 0.90 3.13
C TYR A 69 33.01 1.16 1.62
N THR A 70 33.43 0.13 0.89
CA THR A 70 33.45 0.17 -0.57
C THR A 70 32.01 0.07 -1.12
N GLU A 71 31.81 0.53 -2.35
CA GLU A 71 30.51 0.43 -3.02
C GLU A 71 29.99 -1.01 -3.07
N ASP A 72 30.86 -1.99 -3.30
CA ASP A 72 30.48 -3.41 -3.33
C ASP A 72 30.04 -3.92 -1.95
N GLN A 73 30.73 -3.53 -0.88
CA GLN A 73 30.32 -3.88 0.48
C GLN A 73 28.96 -3.30 0.84
N ILE A 74 28.71 -2.05 0.47
CA ILE A 74 27.41 -1.39 0.67
C ILE A 74 26.33 -2.13 -0.13
N ARG A 75 26.61 -2.44 -1.40
CA ARG A 75 25.69 -3.17 -2.27
C ARG A 75 25.33 -4.54 -1.71
N ASP A 76 26.30 -5.28 -1.22
CA ASP A 76 26.09 -6.60 -0.62
C ASP A 76 25.25 -6.52 0.67
N ASN A 77 25.51 -5.50 1.50
CA ASN A 77 24.74 -5.28 2.73
C ASN A 77 23.27 -4.94 2.41
N ILE A 78 23.04 -4.08 1.43
CA ILE A 78 21.68 -3.74 0.98
C ILE A 78 20.99 -4.94 0.36
N PHE A 79 21.71 -5.75 -0.42
CA PHE A 79 21.15 -6.96 -1.02
C PHE A 79 20.69 -7.97 0.04
N LYS A 80 21.42 -8.15 1.13
CA LYS A 80 20.99 -8.97 2.26
C LYS A 80 19.70 -8.45 2.89
N ILE A 81 19.59 -7.14 3.08
CA ILE A 81 18.37 -6.50 3.63
C ILE A 81 17.19 -6.72 2.69
N VAL A 82 17.40 -6.57 1.40
CA VAL A 82 16.38 -6.83 0.38
C VAL A 82 15.87 -8.28 0.44
N GLN A 83 16.77 -9.24 0.65
CA GLN A 83 16.39 -10.65 0.81
C GLN A 83 15.62 -10.89 2.11
N GLU A 84 16.02 -10.25 3.22
CA GLU A 84 15.31 -10.34 4.50
C GLU A 84 13.89 -9.75 4.43
N LEU A 85 13.70 -8.69 3.64
CA LEU A 85 12.41 -8.06 3.41
C LEU A 85 11.59 -8.73 2.29
N GLU A 86 12.12 -9.79 1.69
CA GLU A 86 11.47 -10.53 0.58
C GLU A 86 11.08 -9.64 -0.61
N LEU A 87 11.89 -8.61 -0.89
CA LEU A 87 11.65 -7.70 -2.00
C LEU A 87 12.27 -8.21 -3.31
N PRO A 88 11.59 -8.04 -4.46
CA PRO A 88 12.08 -8.50 -5.75
C PRO A 88 13.13 -7.55 -6.35
N VAL A 89 14.23 -7.34 -5.65
CA VAL A 89 15.33 -6.47 -6.07
C VAL A 89 16.55 -7.32 -6.40
N LYS A 90 17.10 -7.14 -7.60
CA LYS A 90 18.36 -7.77 -8.00
C LYS A 90 19.53 -6.96 -7.47
N ARG A 91 20.65 -7.65 -7.18
CA ARG A 91 21.89 -7.00 -6.73
C ARG A 91 22.34 -5.89 -7.70
N ASP A 92 22.24 -6.13 -9.01
CA ASP A 92 22.65 -5.17 -10.04
C ASP A 92 21.76 -3.95 -10.15
N ALA A 93 20.50 -4.03 -9.64
CA ALA A 93 19.58 -2.90 -9.57
C ALA A 93 19.91 -1.94 -8.43
N ILE A 94 20.75 -2.34 -7.48
CA ILE A 94 21.19 -1.49 -6.37
C ILE A 94 22.33 -0.62 -6.85
N LYS A 95 22.06 0.68 -6.96
CA LYS A 95 23.05 1.68 -7.35
C LYS A 95 23.65 2.32 -6.11
N VAL A 96 24.96 2.28 -5.99
CA VAL A 96 25.70 2.89 -4.90
C VAL A 96 26.70 3.87 -5.47
N MET A 97 26.71 5.07 -4.94
CA MET A 97 27.73 6.09 -5.22
C MET A 97 28.38 6.47 -3.89
N ALA A 98 29.62 6.08 -3.71
CA ALA A 98 30.39 6.40 -2.52
C ALA A 98 31.57 7.30 -2.88
N THR A 99 31.53 8.51 -2.33
CA THR A 99 32.61 9.49 -2.37
C THR A 99 33.12 9.71 -0.95
N ASN A 100 34.29 10.35 -0.79
CA ASN A 100 34.88 10.59 0.55
C ASN A 100 33.96 11.27 1.56
N SER A 101 32.97 12.02 1.10
CA SER A 101 32.06 12.80 1.96
C SER A 101 30.57 12.51 1.76
N VAL A 102 30.22 11.76 0.72
CA VAL A 102 28.82 11.48 0.37
C VAL A 102 28.65 10.02 -0.01
N VAL A 103 27.65 9.38 0.58
CA VAL A 103 27.20 8.05 0.16
C VAL A 103 25.73 8.15 -0.24
N LYS A 104 25.45 7.76 -1.48
CA LYS A 104 24.09 7.71 -2.04
C LYS A 104 23.78 6.29 -2.47
N ILE A 105 22.66 5.79 -2.01
CA ILE A 105 22.15 4.46 -2.34
C ILE A 105 20.78 4.63 -2.97
N SER A 106 20.54 3.99 -4.12
CA SER A 106 19.25 4.01 -4.79
C SER A 106 18.97 2.67 -5.45
N THR A 107 17.71 2.31 -5.54
CA THR A 107 17.26 1.14 -6.29
C THR A 107 15.88 1.39 -6.84
N GLU A 108 15.48 0.57 -7.80
CA GLU A 108 14.14 0.58 -8.38
C GLU A 108 13.64 -0.86 -8.47
N TYR A 109 12.38 -1.05 -8.15
CA TYR A 109 11.74 -2.36 -8.28
C TYR A 109 10.24 -2.22 -8.44
N THR A 110 9.63 -3.25 -8.99
CA THR A 110 8.19 -3.32 -9.21
C THR A 110 7.66 -4.60 -8.56
N ILE A 111 6.57 -4.46 -7.80
CA ILE A 111 5.88 -5.57 -7.16
C ILE A 111 4.52 -5.73 -7.84
N PRO A 112 4.26 -6.86 -8.53
CA PRO A 112 2.94 -7.17 -9.04
C PRO A 112 2.01 -7.53 -7.89
N VAL A 113 0.84 -6.93 -7.85
CA VAL A 113 -0.22 -7.18 -6.86
C VAL A 113 -1.47 -7.65 -7.56
N ASP A 114 -1.85 -8.89 -7.26
CA ASP A 114 -3.11 -9.46 -7.73
C ASP A 114 -4.21 -9.22 -6.69
N LEU A 115 -5.15 -8.37 -7.04
CA LEU A 115 -6.42 -8.22 -6.35
C LEU A 115 -7.46 -9.10 -7.05
N LEU A 116 -8.54 -9.47 -6.37
CA LEU A 116 -9.55 -10.43 -6.87
C LEU A 116 -10.03 -10.16 -8.30
N PHE A 117 -10.17 -8.89 -8.68
CA PHE A 117 -10.68 -8.46 -9.99
C PHE A 117 -9.73 -7.51 -10.73
N TYR A 118 -8.58 -7.20 -10.15
CA TYR A 118 -7.68 -6.20 -10.67
C TYR A 118 -6.23 -6.61 -10.42
N HIS A 119 -5.42 -6.50 -11.46
CA HIS A 119 -3.96 -6.67 -11.38
C HIS A 119 -3.30 -5.29 -11.50
N MET A 120 -2.39 -4.99 -10.60
CA MET A 120 -1.65 -3.74 -10.61
C MET A 120 -0.18 -3.96 -10.27
N ASP A 121 0.68 -3.18 -10.90
CA ASP A 121 2.10 -3.14 -10.62
C ASP A 121 2.43 -1.93 -9.77
N LEU A 122 3.00 -2.16 -8.58
CA LEU A 122 3.49 -1.10 -7.71
C LEU A 122 4.97 -0.86 -7.97
N HIS A 123 5.29 0.31 -8.48
CA HIS A 123 6.67 0.72 -8.75
C HIS A 123 7.20 1.56 -7.59
N PHE A 124 8.41 1.22 -7.12
CA PHE A 124 9.11 1.90 -6.04
C PHE A 124 10.51 2.31 -6.47
N SER A 125 10.92 3.50 -6.05
CA SER A 125 12.25 4.07 -6.31
C SER A 125 12.87 4.60 -5.02
N PRO A 126 13.15 3.74 -4.01
CA PRO A 126 13.76 4.21 -2.77
C PRO A 126 15.18 4.74 -3.01
N SER A 127 15.48 5.84 -2.35
CA SER A 127 16.79 6.48 -2.41
C SER A 127 17.15 7.07 -1.06
N SER A 128 18.40 6.92 -0.67
CA SER A 128 18.95 7.51 0.56
C SER A 128 20.31 8.11 0.30
N GLU A 129 20.55 9.27 0.87
CA GLU A 129 21.83 9.99 0.76
C GLU A 129 22.26 10.44 2.16
N ASN A 130 23.51 10.21 2.49
CA ASN A 130 24.14 10.76 3.69
C ASN A 130 25.40 11.51 3.32
N LYS A 131 25.52 12.73 3.85
CA LYS A 131 26.71 13.59 3.70
C LYS A 131 27.47 13.62 5.02
N ALA A 132 28.79 13.44 4.95
CA ALA A 132 29.63 13.68 6.10
C ALA A 132 29.54 15.17 6.47
N LEU A 133 29.20 15.44 7.71
CA LEU A 133 29.35 16.80 8.26
C LEU A 133 30.81 17.03 8.50
N LEU A 134 31.40 17.92 7.72
CA LEU A 134 32.76 18.38 7.88
C LEU A 134 32.84 19.40 9.02
#